data_edd8c1728cb92b4a92d4b551567d5612
#
_entry.id   edd8c1728cb92b4a92d4b551567d5612
#
_cell.length_a   1.000
_cell.length_b   1.000
_cell.length_c   1.000
_cell.angle_alpha   90.00
_cell.angle_beta   90.00
_cell.angle_gamma   90.00
#
_symmetry.space_group_name_H-M   'P 1'
#
loop_
_entity.id
_entity.type
_entity.pdbx_description
1 polymer ?
#
loop_
_entity_poly.entity_id
_entity_poly.type
_entity_poly.pdbx_seq_one_letter_code
_entity_poly.pdbx_strand_id
1 'polypeptide(L)'
;MEQTRYFGYLCPKCGVGVIAGRTTFSLQAAAARIQCECGESELRVETDGVKFRLWVPCGLCGKEHQAELSADALLTGRGVGLACPETGNLTCYCGEEAEVRRSLETLALTAAKDKGDTGESFTDNVIMYEFLSELRDIASRDGISCTCGSHRYGMKVRRAGVDLTCADCGGKLRLSAATDEDLDNLCCHMTLTIRGREG
;
A
#
# COMPACT_ATOMS: atom_id res chain seq x y z
N MET A 1 -1.30 -26.83 -22.69
CA MET A 1 -0.87 -26.69 -21.30
C MET A 1 -1.84 -25.74 -20.61
N GLU A 2 -2.38 -26.13 -19.48
CA GLU A 2 -3.29 -25.30 -18.70
C GLU A 2 -2.50 -24.13 -18.11
N GLN A 3 -2.92 -22.91 -18.38
CA GLN A 3 -2.26 -21.69 -17.94
C GLN A 3 -2.99 -21.14 -16.72
N THR A 4 -2.24 -20.73 -15.70
CA THR A 4 -2.78 -20.04 -14.53
C THR A 4 -2.67 -18.53 -14.72
N ARG A 5 -3.76 -17.83 -14.47
CA ARG A 5 -3.82 -16.36 -14.44
C ARG A 5 -3.98 -15.91 -13.00
N TYR A 6 -3.17 -14.95 -12.62
CA TYR A 6 -3.20 -14.37 -11.29
C TYR A 6 -3.92 -13.02 -11.31
N PHE A 7 -4.60 -12.74 -10.23
CA PHE A 7 -5.31 -11.48 -9.99
C PHE A 7 -4.76 -10.86 -8.72
N GLY A 8 -4.51 -9.57 -8.76
CA GLY A 8 -3.99 -8.83 -7.63
C GLY A 8 -4.73 -7.52 -7.42
N TYR A 9 -5.13 -7.25 -6.17
CA TYR A 9 -5.74 -5.99 -5.75
C TYR A 9 -5.39 -5.66 -4.29
N LEU A 10 -5.56 -4.41 -3.88
CA LEU A 10 -5.47 -4.02 -2.47
C LEU A 10 -6.85 -4.05 -1.83
N CYS A 11 -6.95 -4.70 -0.68
CA CYS A 11 -8.17 -4.69 0.12
C CYS A 11 -8.46 -3.26 0.63
N PRO A 12 -9.63 -2.70 0.33
CA PRO A 12 -9.99 -1.35 0.81
C PRO A 12 -10.17 -1.26 2.33
N LYS A 13 -10.39 -2.40 3.00
CA LYS A 13 -10.63 -2.46 4.44
C LYS A 13 -9.36 -2.60 5.25
N CYS A 14 -8.53 -3.60 4.95
CA CYS A 14 -7.31 -3.87 5.73
C CYS A 14 -6.02 -3.37 5.07
N GLY A 15 -6.07 -2.95 3.78
CA GLY A 15 -4.91 -2.44 3.05
C GLY A 15 -3.91 -3.53 2.61
N VAL A 16 -4.21 -4.81 2.86
CA VAL A 16 -3.34 -5.92 2.47
C VAL A 16 -3.49 -6.21 0.97
N GLY A 17 -2.38 -6.50 0.30
CA GLY A 17 -2.36 -6.98 -1.08
C GLY A 17 -2.90 -8.41 -1.16
N VAL A 18 -3.95 -8.61 -1.95
CA VAL A 18 -4.54 -9.91 -2.22
C VAL A 18 -4.06 -10.40 -3.58
N ILE A 19 -3.56 -11.63 -3.63
CA ILE A 19 -3.16 -12.29 -4.87
C ILE A 19 -3.72 -13.71 -4.89
N ALA A 20 -4.32 -14.11 -6.01
CA ALA A 20 -4.77 -15.50 -6.21
C ALA A 20 -4.70 -15.90 -7.68
N GLY A 21 -4.29 -17.15 -7.91
CA GLY A 21 -4.27 -17.78 -9.22
C GLY A 21 -5.57 -18.51 -9.52
N ARG A 22 -5.98 -18.50 -10.78
CA ARG A 22 -7.06 -19.31 -11.35
C ARG A 22 -6.61 -19.88 -12.69
N THR A 23 -6.93 -21.12 -12.94
CA THR A 23 -6.63 -21.73 -14.25
C THR A 23 -7.55 -21.15 -15.33
N THR A 24 -7.06 -21.08 -16.55
CA THR A 24 -7.87 -20.57 -17.67
C THR A 24 -9.14 -21.41 -17.87
N PHE A 25 -9.07 -22.70 -17.58
CA PHE A 25 -10.23 -23.59 -17.62
C PHE A 25 -11.27 -23.21 -16.55
N SER A 26 -10.83 -22.99 -15.30
CA SER A 26 -11.75 -22.63 -14.21
C SER A 26 -12.42 -21.27 -14.44
N LEU A 27 -11.71 -20.32 -15.04
CA LEU A 27 -12.24 -19.00 -15.39
C LEU A 27 -13.32 -19.05 -16.46
N GLN A 28 -13.21 -20.01 -17.41
CA GLN A 28 -14.21 -20.21 -18.46
C GLN A 28 -15.41 -21.02 -17.99
N ALA A 29 -15.21 -21.90 -17.00
CA ALA A 29 -16.25 -22.83 -16.55
C ALA A 29 -17.22 -22.24 -15.52
N ALA A 30 -16.76 -21.30 -14.66
CA ALA A 30 -17.55 -20.75 -13.58
C ALA A 30 -17.06 -19.36 -13.15
N ALA A 31 -17.93 -18.63 -12.44
CA ALA A 31 -17.55 -17.40 -11.77
C ALA A 31 -16.43 -17.66 -10.74
N ALA A 32 -15.40 -16.83 -10.76
CA ALA A 32 -14.31 -16.88 -9.79
C ALA A 32 -14.46 -15.78 -8.74
N ARG A 33 -14.18 -16.15 -7.49
CA ARG A 33 -14.18 -15.23 -6.35
C ARG A 33 -12.83 -15.28 -5.67
N ILE A 34 -12.28 -14.12 -5.36
CA ILE A 34 -10.99 -13.96 -4.71
C ILE A 34 -11.21 -13.06 -3.51
N GLN A 35 -11.33 -13.69 -2.36
CA GLN A 35 -11.63 -13.03 -1.10
C GLN A 35 -10.35 -12.67 -0.35
N CYS A 36 -10.33 -11.50 0.29
CA CYS A 36 -9.29 -11.13 1.23
C CYS A 36 -9.41 -11.98 2.52
N GLU A 37 -8.30 -12.30 3.15
CA GLU A 37 -8.27 -13.04 4.43
C GLU A 37 -9.05 -12.34 5.55
N CYS A 38 -9.20 -11.00 5.49
CA CYS A 38 -10.03 -10.27 6.45
C CYS A 38 -11.54 -10.50 6.26
N GLY A 39 -11.97 -11.14 5.17
CA GLY A 39 -13.37 -11.43 4.87
C GLY A 39 -14.18 -10.24 4.31
N GLU A 40 -13.65 -9.03 4.35
CA GLU A 40 -14.40 -7.78 4.09
C GLU A 40 -14.33 -7.29 2.64
N SER A 41 -13.58 -7.95 1.77
CA SER A 41 -13.51 -7.61 0.36
C SER A 41 -13.32 -8.84 -0.52
N GLU A 42 -13.93 -8.79 -1.69
CA GLU A 42 -13.91 -9.88 -2.67
C GLU A 42 -13.84 -9.32 -4.09
N LEU A 43 -12.85 -9.75 -4.88
CA LEU A 43 -12.83 -9.54 -6.32
C LEU A 43 -13.62 -10.66 -6.98
N ARG A 44 -14.55 -10.30 -7.84
CA ARG A 44 -15.40 -11.25 -8.59
C ARG A 44 -15.08 -11.19 -10.07
N VAL A 45 -15.03 -12.35 -10.71
CA VAL A 45 -14.82 -12.50 -12.14
C VAL A 45 -15.93 -13.38 -12.69
N GLU A 46 -16.68 -12.91 -13.66
CA GLU A 46 -17.74 -13.65 -14.34
C GLU A 46 -17.50 -13.61 -15.85
N THR A 47 -17.98 -14.62 -16.55
CA THR A 47 -17.89 -14.66 -18.02
C THR A 47 -19.24 -15.02 -18.64
N ASP A 48 -19.50 -14.46 -19.80
CA ASP A 48 -20.62 -14.86 -20.69
C ASP A 48 -20.14 -15.74 -21.85
N GLY A 49 -18.87 -16.19 -21.81
CA GLY A 49 -18.20 -16.97 -22.85
C GLY A 49 -17.49 -16.11 -23.91
N VAL A 50 -17.77 -14.83 -24.00
CA VAL A 50 -17.15 -13.89 -24.96
C VAL A 50 -16.31 -12.84 -24.23
N LYS A 51 -16.82 -12.35 -23.12
CA LYS A 51 -16.18 -11.32 -22.27
C LYS A 51 -16.13 -11.76 -20.83
N PHE A 52 -15.19 -11.19 -20.12
CA PHE A 52 -15.08 -11.28 -18.67
C PHE A 52 -15.50 -9.95 -18.04
N ARG A 53 -16.34 -10.02 -17.01
CA ARG A 53 -16.70 -8.90 -16.16
C ARG A 53 -16.05 -9.06 -14.81
N LEU A 54 -15.37 -8.02 -14.36
CA LEU A 54 -14.67 -7.99 -13.10
C LEU A 54 -15.30 -6.92 -12.20
N TRP A 55 -15.56 -7.28 -10.95
CA TRP A 55 -15.91 -6.33 -9.88
C TRP A 55 -14.73 -6.27 -8.93
N VAL A 56 -14.06 -5.14 -8.95
CA VAL A 56 -12.78 -4.92 -8.26
C VAL A 56 -12.98 -4.01 -7.08
N PRO A 57 -12.79 -4.51 -5.84
CA PRO A 57 -12.74 -3.63 -4.68
C PRO A 57 -11.46 -2.78 -4.75
N CYS A 58 -11.61 -1.47 -4.68
CA CYS A 58 -10.52 -0.53 -4.89
C CYS A 58 -9.90 -0.07 -3.57
N GLY A 59 -8.65 -0.42 -3.33
CA GLY A 59 -7.89 0.01 -2.17
C GLY A 59 -7.51 1.50 -2.16
N LEU A 60 -7.71 2.21 -3.30
CA LEU A 60 -7.40 3.63 -3.43
C LEU A 60 -8.59 4.52 -3.03
N CYS A 61 -9.76 4.31 -3.65
CA CYS A 61 -10.94 5.15 -3.40
C CYS A 61 -11.99 4.50 -2.46
N GLY A 62 -11.81 3.23 -2.09
CA GLY A 62 -12.72 2.49 -1.22
C GLY A 62 -14.01 1.99 -1.90
N LYS A 63 -14.21 2.28 -3.18
CA LYS A 63 -15.38 1.86 -3.98
C LYS A 63 -15.12 0.55 -4.72
N GLU A 64 -16.17 -0.11 -5.21
CA GLU A 64 -16.06 -1.21 -6.15
C GLU A 64 -16.15 -0.66 -7.58
N HIS A 65 -15.26 -1.13 -8.48
CA HIS A 65 -15.26 -0.76 -9.88
C HIS A 65 -15.57 -1.97 -10.75
N GLN A 66 -16.36 -1.75 -11.78
CA GLN A 66 -16.64 -2.76 -12.78
C GLN A 66 -15.76 -2.54 -14.01
N ALA A 67 -15.17 -3.61 -14.54
CA ALA A 67 -14.42 -3.62 -15.79
C ALA A 67 -14.85 -4.78 -16.68
N GLU A 68 -14.79 -4.56 -17.99
CA GLU A 68 -14.98 -5.61 -18.99
C GLU A 68 -13.67 -5.86 -19.74
N LEU A 69 -13.30 -7.12 -19.88
CA LEU A 69 -12.13 -7.57 -20.62
C LEU A 69 -12.55 -8.61 -21.68
N SER A 70 -11.88 -8.57 -22.83
CA SER A 70 -12.03 -9.66 -23.79
C SER A 70 -11.38 -10.95 -23.26
N ALA A 71 -11.89 -12.10 -23.69
CA ALA A 71 -11.30 -13.39 -23.32
C ALA A 71 -9.82 -13.48 -23.73
N ASP A 72 -9.45 -12.92 -24.88
CA ASP A 72 -8.07 -12.89 -25.35
C ASP A 72 -7.17 -12.08 -24.41
N ALA A 73 -7.59 -10.88 -24.02
CA ALA A 73 -6.81 -10.03 -23.11
C ALA A 73 -6.58 -10.70 -21.74
N LEU A 74 -7.60 -11.35 -21.19
CA LEU A 74 -7.50 -11.99 -19.87
C LEU A 74 -6.76 -13.32 -19.92
N LEU A 75 -7.04 -14.18 -20.89
CA LEU A 75 -6.57 -15.58 -20.90
C LEU A 75 -5.20 -15.74 -21.58
N THR A 76 -4.90 -14.96 -22.63
CA THR A 76 -3.69 -15.13 -23.44
C THR A 76 -2.76 -13.93 -23.42
N GLY A 77 -3.24 -12.75 -23.04
CA GLY A 77 -2.45 -11.52 -22.96
C GLY A 77 -1.32 -11.57 -21.92
N ARG A 78 -0.30 -10.76 -22.08
CA ARG A 78 0.82 -10.65 -21.12
C ARG A 78 0.35 -10.22 -19.73
N GLY A 79 -0.67 -9.38 -19.68
CA GLY A 79 -1.29 -8.90 -18.47
C GLY A 79 -2.11 -7.64 -18.73
N VAL A 80 -3.08 -7.39 -17.86
CA VAL A 80 -4.01 -6.26 -17.94
C VAL A 80 -4.06 -5.54 -16.62
N GLY A 81 -3.75 -4.24 -16.64
CA GLY A 81 -3.96 -3.33 -15.52
C GLY A 81 -5.32 -2.65 -15.63
N LEU A 82 -6.04 -2.60 -14.53
CA LEU A 82 -7.31 -1.89 -14.41
C LEU A 82 -7.09 -0.62 -13.59
N ALA A 83 -7.48 0.53 -14.14
CA ALA A 83 -7.33 1.80 -13.47
C ALA A 83 -8.58 2.17 -12.65
N CYS A 84 -8.37 2.82 -11.51
CA CYS A 84 -9.43 3.43 -10.74
C CYS A 84 -9.95 4.67 -11.49
N PRO A 85 -11.26 4.76 -11.80
CA PRO A 85 -11.81 5.93 -12.50
C PRO A 85 -11.71 7.24 -11.71
N GLU A 86 -11.64 7.15 -10.39
CA GLU A 86 -11.58 8.32 -9.50
C GLU A 86 -10.16 8.91 -9.40
N THR A 87 -9.13 8.05 -9.36
CA THR A 87 -7.75 8.48 -9.14
C THR A 87 -6.86 8.38 -10.37
N GLY A 88 -7.32 7.66 -11.41
CA GLY A 88 -6.53 7.34 -12.61
C GLY A 88 -5.40 6.31 -12.37
N ASN A 89 -5.16 5.93 -11.14
CA ASN A 89 -4.10 5.00 -10.77
C ASN A 89 -4.54 3.54 -10.93
N LEU A 90 -3.57 2.64 -11.08
CA LEU A 90 -3.81 1.20 -11.13
C LEU A 90 -4.54 0.75 -9.86
N THR A 91 -5.57 -0.09 -9.97
CA THR A 91 -6.31 -0.64 -8.83
C THR A 91 -6.28 -2.17 -8.77
N CYS A 92 -6.12 -2.82 -9.90
CA CYS A 92 -6.02 -4.26 -10.02
C CYS A 92 -5.12 -4.62 -11.21
N TYR A 93 -4.44 -5.74 -11.11
CA TYR A 93 -3.68 -6.31 -12.22
C TYR A 93 -4.01 -7.80 -12.38
N CYS A 94 -4.18 -8.22 -13.64
CA CYS A 94 -4.42 -9.61 -14.01
C CYS A 94 -3.35 -10.06 -14.98
N GLY A 95 -2.65 -11.15 -14.70
CA GLY A 95 -1.56 -11.58 -15.57
C GLY A 95 -0.75 -12.74 -15.03
N GLU A 96 0.54 -12.76 -15.34
CA GLU A 96 1.48 -13.70 -14.77
C GLU A 96 1.81 -13.35 -13.32
N GLU A 97 2.12 -14.34 -12.49
CA GLU A 97 2.34 -14.15 -11.05
C GLU A 97 3.37 -13.07 -10.73
N ALA A 98 4.53 -13.10 -11.40
CA ALA A 98 5.62 -12.16 -11.15
C ALA A 98 5.22 -10.71 -11.45
N GLU A 99 4.42 -10.51 -12.52
CA GLU A 99 3.92 -9.18 -12.89
C GLU A 99 2.86 -8.67 -11.93
N VAL A 100 1.95 -9.56 -11.49
CA VAL A 100 0.92 -9.23 -10.51
C VAL A 100 1.57 -8.83 -9.17
N ARG A 101 2.58 -9.56 -8.70
CA ARG A 101 3.32 -9.22 -7.47
C ARG A 101 3.98 -7.84 -7.57
N ARG A 102 4.69 -7.57 -8.67
CA ARG A 102 5.32 -6.26 -8.91
C ARG A 102 4.29 -5.13 -8.97
N SER A 103 3.16 -5.37 -9.62
CA SER A 103 2.07 -4.40 -9.70
C SER A 103 1.43 -4.13 -8.35
N LEU A 104 1.29 -5.16 -7.50
CA LEU A 104 0.80 -5.00 -6.12
C LEU A 104 1.75 -4.18 -5.26
N GLU A 105 3.06 -4.35 -5.39
CA GLU A 105 4.06 -3.52 -4.69
C GLU A 105 3.91 -2.05 -5.07
N THR A 106 3.81 -1.76 -6.37
CA THR A 106 3.57 -0.40 -6.88
C THR A 106 2.25 0.17 -6.36
N LEU A 107 1.20 -0.64 -6.36
CA LEU A 107 -0.13 -0.28 -5.89
C LEU A 107 -0.14 0.01 -4.38
N ALA A 108 0.58 -0.80 -3.59
CA ALA A 108 0.74 -0.60 -2.17
C ALA A 108 1.49 0.70 -1.85
N LEU A 109 2.53 1.03 -2.61
CA LEU A 109 3.25 2.30 -2.50
C LEU A 109 2.37 3.49 -2.85
N THR A 110 1.55 3.38 -3.91
CA THR A 110 0.60 4.43 -4.31
C THR A 110 -0.47 4.63 -3.23
N ALA A 111 -1.07 3.53 -2.74
CA ALA A 111 -2.07 3.59 -1.69
C ALA A 111 -1.50 4.09 -0.35
N ALA A 112 -0.22 3.83 -0.07
CA ALA A 112 0.45 4.37 1.11
C ALA A 112 0.67 5.89 0.99
N LYS A 113 0.99 6.37 -0.22
CA LYS A 113 1.03 7.81 -0.52
C LYS A 113 -0.35 8.45 -0.36
N ASP A 114 -1.39 7.85 -0.93
CA ASP A 114 -2.77 8.34 -0.85
C ASP A 114 -3.38 8.22 0.57
N LYS A 115 -2.98 7.20 1.36
CA LYS A 115 -3.41 7.05 2.77
C LYS A 115 -2.56 7.86 3.75
N GLY A 116 -1.33 8.20 3.38
CA GLY A 116 -0.52 9.23 4.02
C GLY A 116 -1.09 10.62 3.76
N ASP A 117 -1.75 10.76 2.62
CA ASP A 117 -2.54 11.89 2.19
C ASP A 117 -4.01 11.69 2.60
N THR A 118 -4.34 11.93 3.85
CA THR A 118 -5.71 12.22 4.27
C THR A 118 -6.10 13.61 3.73
N GLY A 119 -6.18 13.75 2.40
CA GLY A 119 -6.60 15.00 1.75
C GLY A 119 -5.66 16.20 1.93
N GLU A 120 -4.50 15.98 2.52
CA GLU A 120 -3.51 17.01 2.82
C GLU A 120 -2.16 16.59 2.20
N SER A 121 -1.81 17.19 1.05
CA SER A 121 -0.43 17.13 0.53
C SER A 121 0.54 17.55 1.65
N PHE A 122 1.75 17.00 1.69
CA PHE A 122 2.78 17.48 2.60
C PHE A 122 2.91 18.99 2.45
N THR A 123 3.15 19.68 3.56
CA THR A 123 3.37 21.13 3.57
C THR A 123 4.50 21.48 2.60
N ASP A 124 5.54 20.63 2.55
CA ASP A 124 6.57 20.63 1.52
C ASP A 124 7.02 19.19 1.24
N ASN A 125 6.93 18.75 -0.02
CA ASN A 125 7.29 17.39 -0.41
C ASN A 125 8.82 17.16 -0.40
N VAL A 126 9.59 18.19 -0.72
CA VAL A 126 11.07 18.12 -0.78
C VAL A 126 11.60 17.97 0.65
N ILE A 127 11.18 18.85 1.53
CA ILE A 127 11.56 18.84 2.96
C ILE A 127 11.18 17.49 3.58
N MET A 128 9.96 17.02 3.36
CA MET A 128 9.53 15.72 3.90
C MET A 128 10.38 14.55 3.40
N TYR A 129 10.76 14.56 2.12
CA TYR A 129 11.61 13.51 1.56
C TYR A 129 13.01 13.51 2.16
N GLU A 130 13.63 14.67 2.29
CA GLU A 130 14.95 14.83 2.91
C GLU A 130 14.91 14.50 4.39
N PHE A 131 13.85 14.92 5.09
CA PHE A 131 13.60 14.60 6.49
C PHE A 131 13.51 13.08 6.74
N LEU A 132 12.77 12.35 5.90
CA LEU A 132 12.65 10.90 5.98
C LEU A 132 13.97 10.20 5.65
N SER A 133 14.78 10.76 4.76
CA SER A 133 16.12 10.25 4.44
C SER A 133 17.05 10.35 5.64
N GLU A 134 17.11 11.52 6.27
CA GLU A 134 17.91 11.76 7.48
C GLU A 134 17.45 10.88 8.65
N LEU A 135 16.14 10.78 8.85
CA LEU A 135 15.57 9.91 9.89
C LEU A 135 15.96 8.43 9.67
N ARG A 136 16.03 7.98 8.42
CA ARG A 136 16.50 6.62 8.07
C ARG A 136 17.97 6.45 8.40
N ASP A 137 18.79 7.46 8.15
CA ASP A 137 20.22 7.43 8.46
C ASP A 137 20.46 7.38 9.97
N ILE A 138 19.69 8.11 10.77
CA ILE A 138 19.71 8.01 12.23
C ILE A 138 19.28 6.60 12.68
N ALA A 139 18.23 6.06 12.10
CA ALA A 139 17.74 4.71 12.39
C ALA A 139 18.75 3.62 12.04
N SER A 140 19.44 3.74 10.89
CA SER A 140 20.46 2.78 10.44
C SER A 140 21.67 2.65 11.37
N ARG A 141 21.94 3.72 12.14
CA ARG A 141 22.99 3.80 13.17
C ARG A 141 22.48 3.41 14.56
N ASP A 142 21.29 2.83 14.67
CA ASP A 142 20.62 2.49 15.93
C ASP A 142 20.41 3.74 16.84
N GLY A 143 20.29 4.91 16.21
CA GLY A 143 20.19 6.21 16.87
C GLY A 143 18.80 6.53 17.42
N ILE A 144 17.80 5.63 17.31
CA ILE A 144 16.46 5.85 17.84
C ILE A 144 16.20 4.90 19.00
N SER A 145 15.96 5.46 20.18
CA SER A 145 15.71 4.70 21.40
C SER A 145 14.55 5.29 22.21
N CYS A 146 14.03 4.54 23.15
CA CYS A 146 13.02 4.99 24.09
C CYS A 146 13.59 5.05 25.52
N THR A 147 13.09 5.97 26.34
CA THR A 147 13.47 6.04 27.77
C THR A 147 13.17 4.76 28.55
N CYS A 148 12.29 3.87 28.04
CA CYS A 148 12.06 2.54 28.61
C CYS A 148 13.16 1.51 28.27
N GLY A 149 14.20 1.90 27.51
CA GLY A 149 15.30 1.04 27.09
C GLY A 149 15.04 0.29 25.77
N SER A 150 13.88 0.45 25.15
CA SER A 150 13.53 -0.20 23.88
C SER A 150 14.08 0.55 22.67
N HIS A 151 14.55 -0.20 21.66
CA HIS A 151 14.88 0.28 20.32
C HIS A 151 13.82 -0.08 19.27
N ARG A 152 12.70 -0.71 19.70
CA ARG A 152 11.60 -1.08 18.81
C ARG A 152 10.56 0.04 18.75
N TYR A 153 10.32 0.57 17.57
CA TYR A 153 9.37 1.66 17.37
C TYR A 153 8.61 1.51 16.04
N GLY A 154 7.43 2.09 16.00
CA GLY A 154 6.66 2.31 14.78
C GLY A 154 6.78 3.77 14.34
N MET A 155 6.72 4.00 13.03
CA MET A 155 6.76 5.34 12.44
C MET A 155 5.45 5.61 11.70
N LYS A 156 4.88 6.80 11.90
CA LYS A 156 3.72 7.29 11.17
C LYS A 156 4.01 8.66 10.58
N VAL A 157 4.04 8.73 9.26
CA VAL A 157 4.22 10.00 8.54
C VAL A 157 2.91 10.79 8.55
N ARG A 158 3.01 12.10 8.77
CA ARG A 158 1.93 13.09 8.79
C ARG A 158 2.19 14.15 7.73
N ARG A 159 1.21 15.02 7.48
CA ARG A 159 1.33 16.15 6.54
C ARG A 159 2.56 17.03 6.81
N ALA A 160 2.84 17.38 8.05
CA ALA A 160 3.86 18.31 8.47
C ALA A 160 4.79 17.71 9.53
N GLY A 161 5.00 16.39 9.53
CA GLY A 161 5.84 15.76 10.54
C GLY A 161 5.78 14.25 10.57
N VAL A 162 6.51 13.68 11.52
CA VAL A 162 6.61 12.22 11.73
C VAL A 162 6.37 11.91 13.21
N ASP A 163 5.47 10.97 13.47
CA ASP A 163 5.24 10.43 14.81
C ASP A 163 6.01 9.11 14.97
N LEU A 164 6.91 9.04 15.93
CA LEU A 164 7.55 7.81 16.39
C LEU A 164 6.84 7.30 17.63
N THR A 165 6.50 6.01 17.66
CA THR A 165 5.81 5.37 18.79
C THR A 165 6.59 4.15 19.24
N CYS A 166 7.00 4.11 20.50
CA CYS A 166 7.64 2.93 21.07
C CYS A 166 6.69 1.73 21.06
N ALA A 167 7.17 0.59 20.57
CA ALA A 167 6.38 -0.63 20.48
C ALA A 167 6.13 -1.27 21.87
N ASP A 168 6.99 -1.03 22.84
CA ASP A 168 6.92 -1.68 24.15
C ASP A 168 6.12 -0.89 25.17
N CYS A 169 6.34 0.43 25.29
CA CYS A 169 5.65 1.25 26.28
C CYS A 169 4.60 2.22 25.70
N GLY A 170 4.48 2.30 24.37
CA GLY A 170 3.55 3.21 23.71
C GLY A 170 3.92 4.70 23.83
N GLY A 171 5.11 5.00 24.33
CA GLY A 171 5.66 6.36 24.37
C GLY A 171 5.72 6.97 22.96
N LYS A 172 5.60 8.29 22.83
CA LYS A 172 5.53 8.96 21.54
C LYS A 172 6.52 10.11 21.46
N LEU A 173 7.13 10.26 20.29
CA LEU A 173 7.92 11.42 19.91
C LEU A 173 7.35 11.96 18.59
N ARG A 174 6.96 13.23 18.58
CA ARG A 174 6.53 13.93 17.38
C ARG A 174 7.65 14.82 16.89
N LEU A 175 7.99 14.67 15.61
CA LEU A 175 8.97 15.46 14.90
C LEU A 175 8.25 16.31 13.85
N SER A 176 8.49 17.61 13.83
CA SER A 176 8.01 18.52 12.78
C SER A 176 8.84 18.32 11.51
N ALA A 177 8.23 18.39 10.35
CA ALA A 177 8.88 18.28 9.04
C ALA A 177 8.13 19.14 8.00
N ALA A 178 7.95 20.41 8.33
CA ALA A 178 7.19 21.38 7.53
C ALA A 178 8.07 22.45 6.91
N THR A 179 9.25 22.70 7.46
CA THR A 179 10.16 23.81 7.09
C THR A 179 11.60 23.33 7.01
N ASP A 180 12.46 24.11 6.31
CA ASP A 180 13.91 23.87 6.27
C ASP A 180 14.52 23.88 7.69
N GLU A 181 14.01 24.73 8.59
CA GLU A 181 14.44 24.79 9.98
C GLU A 181 14.15 23.47 10.73
N ASP A 182 13.03 22.80 10.43
CA ASP A 182 12.72 21.50 11.00
C ASP A 182 13.72 20.43 10.53
N LEU A 183 14.14 20.49 9.26
CA LEU A 183 15.15 19.61 8.69
C LEU A 183 16.52 19.89 9.31
N ASP A 184 16.94 21.14 9.39
CA ASP A 184 18.20 21.53 10.01
C ASP A 184 18.25 21.10 11.48
N ASN A 185 17.15 21.23 12.21
CA ASN A 185 17.04 20.74 13.58
C ASN A 185 17.24 19.22 13.66
N LEU A 186 16.65 18.44 12.75
CA LEU A 186 16.85 16.99 12.71
C LEU A 186 18.31 16.64 12.42
N CYS A 187 18.93 17.31 11.43
CA CYS A 187 20.33 17.08 11.04
C CYS A 187 21.33 17.35 12.18
N CYS A 188 20.97 18.21 13.14
CA CYS A 188 21.77 18.45 14.34
C CYS A 188 21.71 17.30 15.36
N HIS A 189 20.78 16.36 15.21
CA HIS A 189 20.61 15.23 16.13
C HIS A 189 21.25 13.96 15.61
N MET A 190 22.21 13.41 16.35
CA MET A 190 22.77 12.08 16.08
C MET A 190 21.90 10.94 16.63
N THR A 191 21.10 11.25 17.65
CA THR A 191 20.21 10.31 18.32
C THR A 191 18.88 10.95 18.67
N LEU A 192 17.81 10.15 18.63
CA LEU A 192 16.45 10.53 18.99
C LEU A 192 15.95 9.67 20.14
N THR A 193 15.38 10.30 21.16
CA THR A 193 14.84 9.59 22.31
C THR A 193 13.33 9.77 22.42
N ILE A 194 12.60 8.67 22.28
CA ILE A 194 11.16 8.62 22.50
C ILE A 194 10.91 8.69 24.01
N ARG A 195 10.08 9.62 24.46
CA ARG A 195 9.71 9.71 25.88
C ARG A 195 8.68 8.63 26.18
N GLY A 196 9.04 7.68 27.03
CA GLY A 196 8.14 6.68 27.56
C GLY A 196 6.98 7.29 28.32
N ARG A 197 5.85 6.60 28.40
CA ARG A 197 4.81 6.93 29.39
C ARG A 197 5.38 6.62 30.76
N GLU A 198 5.51 7.63 31.61
CA GLU A 198 5.68 7.42 33.03
C GLU A 198 4.39 6.74 33.52
N GLY A 199 4.54 5.55 34.12
CA GLY A 199 3.45 4.77 34.70
C GLY A 199 2.93 5.37 35.99
#